data_6f7283c6272096d6ac1349d8c3b9ab55
#
_entry.id   6f7283c6272096d6ac1349d8c3b9ab55
#
_cell.length_a   1.000
_cell.length_b   1.000
_cell.length_c   1.000
_cell.angle_alpha   90.00
_cell.angle_beta   90.00
_cell.angle_gamma   90.00
#
_symmetry.space_group_name_H-M   'P 1'
#
loop_
_entity.id
_entity.type
_entity.pdbx_description
1 polymer ?
#
loop_
_entity_poly.entity_id
_entity_poly.type
_entity_poly.pdbx_seq_one_letter_code
_entity_poly.pdbx_strand_id
1 'polypeptide(L)'
;MTETFKLIGETVSKKNNNKFNAKYRFTYKTKGYVNWYDSAVMQLRPQIKTKGIDYPVEISMRFVHGDKRKRDSDNGQTSILDLLVREGVIIDDNWTIVRRTVVDNDYEKGNPHCIITIKDL
;
A
#
# COMPACT_ATOMS: atom_id res chain seq x y z
N MET A 1 1.91 20.57 2.21
CA MET A 1 2.60 19.47 2.92
C MET A 1 2.98 18.41 1.90
N THR A 2 4.16 17.88 2.01
CA THR A 2 4.59 16.69 1.27
C THR A 2 5.23 15.73 2.24
N GLU A 3 4.77 14.48 2.24
CA GLU A 3 5.26 13.47 3.16
C GLU A 3 5.58 12.21 2.37
N THR A 4 6.74 11.62 2.62
CA THR A 4 7.23 10.45 1.88
C THR A 4 7.56 9.33 2.85
N PHE A 5 7.11 8.11 2.50
CA PHE A 5 7.37 6.89 3.24
C PHE A 5 8.07 5.87 2.35
N LYS A 6 8.94 5.05 2.95
CA LYS A 6 9.56 3.93 2.25
C LYS A 6 9.27 2.62 3.00
N LEU A 7 8.80 1.63 2.28
CA LEU A 7 8.55 0.29 2.79
C LEU A 7 9.47 -0.69 2.07
N ILE A 8 10.30 -1.39 2.81
CA ILE A 8 11.19 -2.42 2.27
C ILE A 8 10.39 -3.70 2.02
N GLY A 9 10.67 -4.37 0.92
CA GLY A 9 10.02 -5.62 0.53
C GLY A 9 9.04 -5.44 -0.62
N GLU A 10 8.72 -6.55 -1.27
CA GLU A 10 7.75 -6.57 -2.37
C GLU A 10 6.35 -6.39 -1.80
N THR A 11 5.59 -5.43 -2.33
CA THR A 11 4.20 -5.21 -1.92
C THR A 11 3.33 -6.37 -2.37
N VAL A 12 2.55 -6.94 -1.45
CA VAL A 12 1.64 -8.04 -1.73
C VAL A 12 0.24 -7.50 -2.01
N SER A 13 -0.37 -7.96 -3.10
CA SER A 13 -1.70 -7.52 -3.50
C SER A 13 -2.76 -8.00 -2.52
N LYS A 14 -3.53 -7.06 -1.96
CA LYS A 14 -4.67 -7.37 -1.11
C LYS A 14 -5.75 -8.13 -1.88
N LYS A 15 -6.10 -7.66 -3.07
CA LYS A 15 -7.20 -8.22 -3.86
C LYS A 15 -6.92 -9.59 -4.45
N ASN A 16 -5.64 -9.96 -4.63
CA ASN A 16 -5.24 -11.25 -5.20
C ASN A 16 -4.85 -12.28 -4.14
N ASN A 17 -4.96 -11.94 -2.86
CA ASN A 17 -4.51 -12.77 -1.74
C ASN A 17 -5.63 -13.07 -0.76
N ASN A 18 -6.79 -13.46 -1.30
CA ASN A 18 -7.93 -13.96 -0.54
C ASN A 18 -8.07 -15.46 -0.76
N LYS A 19 -8.39 -16.19 0.31
CA LYS A 19 -8.75 -17.60 0.25
C LYS A 19 -10.15 -17.78 0.83
N PHE A 20 -10.93 -18.68 0.22
CA PHE A 20 -12.26 -19.03 0.68
C PHE A 20 -12.22 -20.36 1.43
N ASN A 21 -12.77 -20.35 2.65
CA ASN A 21 -12.96 -21.58 3.42
C ASN A 21 -14.36 -22.12 3.16
N ALA A 22 -14.47 -23.17 2.33
CA ALA A 22 -15.75 -23.74 1.93
C ALA A 22 -16.54 -24.36 3.10
N LYS A 23 -15.85 -24.90 4.09
CA LYS A 23 -16.47 -25.52 5.27
C LYS A 23 -17.22 -24.52 6.13
N TYR A 24 -16.62 -23.36 6.38
CA TYR A 24 -17.18 -22.30 7.22
C TYR A 24 -17.73 -21.13 6.43
N ARG A 25 -17.65 -21.17 5.10
CA ARG A 25 -18.18 -20.15 4.15
C ARG A 25 -17.72 -18.73 4.46
N PHE A 26 -16.42 -18.54 4.70
CA PHE A 26 -15.83 -17.22 4.86
C PHE A 26 -14.58 -17.07 3.99
N THR A 27 -14.24 -15.82 3.69
CA THR A 27 -13.02 -15.45 2.98
C THR A 27 -12.00 -14.91 3.98
N TYR A 28 -10.75 -15.33 3.84
CA TYR A 28 -9.66 -14.85 4.69
C TYR A 28 -8.43 -14.50 3.85
N LYS A 29 -7.56 -13.65 4.41
CA LYS A 29 -6.32 -13.26 3.76
C LYS A 29 -5.28 -14.36 3.83
N THR A 30 -4.44 -14.47 2.78
CA THR A 30 -3.32 -15.42 2.78
C THR A 30 -2.28 -15.03 3.83
N LYS A 31 -1.47 -16.01 4.26
CA LYS A 31 -0.35 -15.78 5.18
C LYS A 31 0.67 -14.79 4.59
N GLY A 32 0.91 -14.86 3.28
CA GLY A 32 1.83 -13.93 2.61
C GLY A 32 1.37 -12.48 2.72
N TYR A 33 0.07 -12.22 2.52
CA TYR A 33 -0.48 -10.89 2.70
C TYR A 33 -0.37 -10.41 4.15
N VAL A 34 -0.75 -11.25 5.11
CA VAL A 34 -0.70 -10.90 6.54
C VAL A 34 0.72 -10.57 6.97
N ASN A 35 1.70 -11.38 6.55
CA ASN A 35 3.11 -11.14 6.87
C ASN A 35 3.62 -9.84 6.27
N TRP A 36 3.25 -9.56 5.02
CA TRP A 36 3.59 -8.27 4.40
C TRP A 36 2.96 -7.12 5.18
N TYR A 37 1.67 -7.23 5.50
CA TYR A 37 0.94 -6.18 6.21
C TYR A 37 1.57 -5.87 7.57
N ASP A 38 1.87 -6.89 8.37
CA ASP A 38 2.49 -6.71 9.68
C ASP A 38 3.85 -6.03 9.58
N SER A 39 4.67 -6.43 8.61
CA SER A 39 5.96 -5.79 8.35
C SER A 39 5.79 -4.34 7.91
N ALA A 40 4.84 -4.07 7.02
CA ALA A 40 4.55 -2.73 6.53
C ALA A 40 4.11 -1.78 7.67
N VAL A 41 3.26 -2.25 8.57
CA VAL A 41 2.83 -1.49 9.76
C VAL A 41 4.03 -1.10 10.61
N MET A 42 4.90 -2.06 10.91
CA MET A 42 6.09 -1.82 11.73
C MET A 42 7.03 -0.80 11.08
N GLN A 43 7.17 -0.84 9.75
CA GLN A 43 8.01 0.10 9.03
C GLN A 43 7.38 1.49 8.92
N LEU A 44 6.06 1.55 8.72
CA LEU A 44 5.36 2.80 8.48
C LEU A 44 5.25 3.66 9.74
N ARG A 45 4.90 3.06 10.87
CA ARG A 45 4.61 3.80 12.11
C ARG A 45 5.68 4.82 12.52
N PRO A 46 6.99 4.49 12.55
CA PRO A 46 8.00 5.46 12.93
C PRO A 46 8.20 6.58 11.89
N GLN A 47 7.70 6.42 10.67
CA GLN A 47 7.82 7.42 9.62
C GLN A 47 6.66 8.41 9.58
N ILE A 48 5.54 8.11 10.25
CA ILE A 48 4.34 8.94 10.20
C ILE A 48 4.57 10.25 10.96
N LYS A 49 4.36 11.37 10.27
CA LYS A 49 4.43 12.72 10.86
C LYS A 49 3.06 13.36 10.96
N THR A 50 2.18 13.12 9.97
CA THR A 50 0.84 13.69 9.90
C THR A 50 -0.19 12.57 9.90
N LYS A 51 -1.21 12.69 10.75
CA LYS A 51 -2.34 11.76 10.84
C LYS A 51 -3.66 12.48 10.62
N GLY A 52 -4.68 11.71 10.25
CA GLY A 52 -6.03 12.22 10.13
C GLY A 52 -6.23 13.16 8.95
N ILE A 53 -5.53 12.93 7.84
CA ILE A 53 -5.70 13.75 6.64
C ILE A 53 -7.14 13.58 6.15
N ASP A 54 -7.91 14.67 6.14
CA ASP A 54 -9.33 14.72 5.78
C ASP A 54 -9.63 15.70 4.64
N TYR A 55 -8.62 16.08 3.88
CA TYR A 55 -8.67 17.03 2.78
C TYR A 55 -8.05 16.42 1.51
N PRO A 56 -8.31 17.00 0.31
CA PRO A 56 -7.82 16.42 -0.94
C PRO A 56 -6.31 16.34 -1.02
N VAL A 57 -5.81 15.16 -1.37
CA VAL A 57 -4.38 14.90 -1.57
C VAL A 57 -4.15 14.10 -2.84
N GLU A 58 -2.92 14.15 -3.33
CA GLU A 58 -2.38 13.23 -4.32
C GLU A 58 -1.54 12.19 -3.59
N ILE A 59 -1.75 10.92 -3.90
CA ILE A 59 -0.91 9.83 -3.38
C ILE A 59 -0.19 9.19 -4.55
N SER A 60 1.13 9.32 -4.55
CA SER A 60 2.00 8.66 -5.53
C SER A 60 2.58 7.40 -4.90
N MET A 61 2.54 6.31 -5.65
CA MET A 61 3.08 5.02 -5.22
C MET A 61 4.05 4.52 -6.28
N ARG A 62 5.32 4.38 -5.91
CA ARG A 62 6.33 3.79 -6.77
C ARG A 62 6.69 2.41 -6.25
N PHE A 63 6.30 1.39 -7.01
CA PHE A 63 6.60 0.00 -6.69
C PHE A 63 7.86 -0.42 -7.42
N VAL A 64 8.94 -0.64 -6.68
CA VAL A 64 10.18 -1.16 -7.22
C VAL A 64 10.21 -2.66 -6.96
N HIS A 65 10.15 -3.44 -8.04
CA HIS A 65 10.12 -4.90 -7.98
C HIS A 65 11.54 -5.47 -7.96
N GLY A 66 11.75 -6.50 -7.13
CA GLY A 66 13.05 -7.13 -6.98
C GLY A 66 13.35 -8.21 -8.02
N ASP A 67 12.35 -8.59 -8.81
CA ASP A 67 12.43 -9.55 -9.91
C ASP A 67 11.59 -9.06 -11.10
N LYS A 68 11.73 -9.73 -12.23
CA LYS A 68 11.01 -9.36 -13.47
C LYS A 68 9.71 -10.16 -13.68
N ARG A 69 9.15 -10.72 -12.63
CA ARG A 69 7.87 -11.42 -12.72
C ARG A 69 6.79 -10.44 -13.19
N LYS A 70 5.96 -10.88 -14.12
CA LYS A 70 4.86 -10.04 -14.63
C LYS A 70 3.79 -9.89 -13.58
N ARG A 71 3.41 -8.64 -13.29
CA ARG A 71 2.36 -8.25 -12.35
C ARG A 71 1.48 -7.20 -13.00
N ASP A 72 0.23 -7.11 -12.58
CA ASP A 72 -0.63 -6.01 -13.01
C ASP A 72 -0.07 -4.70 -12.47
N SER A 73 -0.15 -3.63 -13.27
CA SER A 73 0.47 -2.35 -12.93
C SER A 73 -0.10 -1.70 -11.66
N ASP A 74 -1.35 -1.99 -11.32
CA ASP A 74 -2.03 -1.47 -10.13
C ASP A 74 -2.04 -2.45 -8.95
N ASN A 75 -1.21 -3.50 -9.00
CA ASN A 75 -1.31 -4.65 -8.12
C ASN A 75 -1.20 -4.32 -6.63
N GLY A 76 -0.38 -3.35 -6.27
CA GLY A 76 -0.14 -2.95 -4.87
C GLY A 76 -0.97 -1.78 -4.38
N GLN A 77 -1.70 -1.10 -5.26
CA GLN A 77 -2.38 0.16 -4.93
C GLN A 77 -3.38 0.00 -3.78
N THR A 78 -4.25 -0.99 -3.86
CA THR A 78 -5.27 -1.25 -2.83
C THR A 78 -4.63 -1.58 -1.48
N SER A 79 -3.54 -2.33 -1.48
CA SER A 79 -2.81 -2.68 -0.26
C SER A 79 -2.26 -1.45 0.44
N ILE A 80 -1.67 -0.52 -0.30
CA ILE A 80 -1.11 0.71 0.25
C ILE A 80 -2.21 1.64 0.78
N LEU A 81 -3.28 1.84 0.01
CA LEU A 81 -4.39 2.68 0.45
C LEU A 81 -5.04 2.13 1.72
N ASP A 82 -5.26 0.82 1.79
CA ASP A 82 -5.81 0.17 2.99
C ASP A 82 -4.89 0.36 4.20
N LEU A 83 -3.58 0.22 4.01
CA LEU A 83 -2.59 0.44 5.06
C LEU A 83 -2.66 1.87 5.60
N LEU A 84 -2.70 2.86 4.71
CA LEU A 84 -2.74 4.28 5.11
C LEU A 84 -4.02 4.61 5.89
N VAL A 85 -5.16 4.05 5.50
CA VAL A 85 -6.43 4.23 6.23
C VAL A 85 -6.36 3.57 7.60
N ARG A 86 -5.94 2.32 7.66
CA ARG A 86 -5.89 1.57 8.92
C ARG A 86 -4.92 2.14 9.93
N GLU A 87 -3.82 2.73 9.47
CA GLU A 87 -2.85 3.38 10.35
C GLU A 87 -3.18 4.84 10.63
N GLY A 88 -4.32 5.32 10.14
CA GLY A 88 -4.83 6.64 10.46
C GLY A 88 -4.10 7.79 9.80
N VAL A 89 -3.30 7.54 8.76
CA VAL A 89 -2.63 8.60 8.00
C VAL A 89 -3.66 9.41 7.24
N ILE A 90 -4.56 8.72 6.54
CA ILE A 90 -5.75 9.30 5.89
C ILE A 90 -7.01 8.75 6.58
N ILE A 91 -8.06 9.54 6.66
CA ILE A 91 -9.28 9.09 7.33
C ILE A 91 -10.08 8.09 6.49
N ASP A 92 -9.95 8.17 5.17
CA ASP A 92 -10.61 7.26 4.22
C ASP A 92 -9.91 7.37 2.88
N ASP A 93 -10.12 6.39 2.01
CA ASP A 93 -9.54 6.37 0.67
C ASP A 93 -10.53 6.76 -0.43
N ASN A 94 -11.68 7.36 -0.05
CA ASN A 94 -12.63 7.86 -1.02
C ASN A 94 -12.07 9.05 -1.82
N TRP A 95 -12.71 9.38 -2.97
CA TRP A 95 -12.19 10.38 -3.91
C TRP A 95 -12.14 11.81 -3.36
N THR A 96 -12.86 12.12 -2.27
CA THR A 96 -12.81 13.45 -1.67
C THR A 96 -11.51 13.69 -0.90
N ILE A 97 -10.81 12.63 -0.56
CA ILE A 97 -9.51 12.65 0.14
C ILE A 97 -8.41 12.21 -0.80
N VAL A 98 -8.50 11.01 -1.35
CA VAL A 98 -7.55 10.52 -2.36
C VAL A 98 -8.04 10.97 -3.74
N ARG A 99 -7.83 12.25 -4.05
CA ARG A 99 -8.35 12.83 -5.27
C ARG A 99 -7.57 12.40 -6.50
N ARG A 100 -6.28 12.14 -6.36
CA ARG A 100 -5.42 11.70 -7.45
C ARG A 100 -4.46 10.64 -6.96
N THR A 101 -4.33 9.58 -7.72
CA THR A 101 -3.29 8.57 -7.49
C THR A 101 -2.36 8.52 -8.69
N VAL A 102 -1.07 8.37 -8.43
CA VAL A 102 -0.05 8.15 -9.45
C VAL A 102 0.64 6.85 -9.10
N VAL A 103 0.56 5.86 -9.99
CA VAL A 103 1.18 4.56 -9.81
C VAL A 103 2.29 4.39 -10.82
N ASP A 104 3.50 4.12 -10.33
CA ASP A 104 4.67 3.89 -11.14
C ASP A 104 5.29 2.55 -10.74
N ASN A 105 5.80 1.81 -11.70
CA ASN A 105 6.45 0.52 -11.49
C ASN A 105 7.85 0.55 -12.06
N ASP A 106 8.81 -0.01 -11.32
CA ASP A 106 10.20 -0.06 -11.71
C ASP A 106 10.81 -1.39 -11.28
N TYR A 107 12.06 -1.61 -11.64
CA TYR A 107 12.78 -2.83 -11.32
C TYR A 107 14.17 -2.50 -10.78
N GLU A 108 14.52 -3.15 -9.68
CA GLU A 108 15.87 -3.12 -9.11
C GLU A 108 16.16 -4.51 -8.55
N LYS A 109 17.07 -5.22 -9.17
CA LYS A 109 17.38 -6.62 -8.83
C LYS A 109 17.69 -6.80 -7.35
N GLY A 110 16.92 -7.67 -6.69
CA GLY A 110 17.13 -8.03 -5.29
C GLY A 110 16.85 -6.92 -4.28
N ASN A 111 16.23 -5.83 -4.71
CA ASN A 111 15.93 -4.69 -3.83
C ASN A 111 14.46 -4.23 -3.96
N PRO A 112 13.50 -5.09 -3.67
CA PRO A 112 12.08 -4.70 -3.73
C PRO A 112 11.75 -3.71 -2.62
N HIS A 113 11.03 -2.65 -2.99
CA HIS A 113 10.53 -1.66 -2.03
C HIS A 113 9.41 -0.82 -2.64
N CYS A 114 8.73 -0.06 -1.80
CA CYS A 114 7.69 0.87 -2.24
C CYS A 114 7.97 2.25 -1.65
N ILE A 115 7.83 3.28 -2.49
CA ILE A 115 7.94 4.68 -2.06
C ILE A 115 6.55 5.31 -2.22
N ILE A 116 6.03 5.85 -1.11
CA ILE A 116 4.71 6.48 -1.05
C ILE A 116 4.90 7.95 -0.77
N THR A 117 4.31 8.81 -1.59
CA THR A 117 4.37 10.26 -1.38
C THR A 117 2.96 10.83 -1.32
N ILE A 118 2.64 11.54 -0.24
CA ILE A 118 1.37 12.22 -0.06
C ILE A 118 1.63 13.72 -0.20
N LYS A 119 0.85 14.36 -1.05
CA LYS A 119 1.02 15.77 -1.40
C LYS A 119 -0.35 16.47 -1.38
N ASP A 120 -0.41 17.63 -0.74
CA ASP A 120 -1.64 18.45 -0.74
C ASP A 120 -2.01 18.88 -2.17
N LEU A 121 -3.30 18.93 -2.42
CA LEU A 121 -3.84 19.44 -3.66
C LEU A 121 -4.60 20.76 -3.48
#